data_f87c52467cb00e59715dd3e22ff22ff7
#
_entry.id   f87c52467cb00e59715dd3e22ff22ff7
#
_cell.length_a   1.000
_cell.length_b   1.000
_cell.length_c   1.000
_cell.angle_alpha   90.00
_cell.angle_beta   90.00
_cell.angle_gamma   90.00
#
_symmetry.space_group_name_H-M   'P 1'
#
loop_
_entity.id
_entity.type
_entity.pdbx_description
1 polymer ?
#
loop_
_entity_poly.entity_id
_entity_poly.type
_entity_poly.pdbx_seq_one_letter_code
_entity_poly.pdbx_strand_id
1 'polypeptide(L)'
;MNIPNKITVSRILLIPVFMIFIMFDFGWGNMTFIGADIGVSQFIGALIFIFASATDWVDGYYARKYNLVTNLGKFLDPLADKLLVSAALILLVEMQYAPAWVVILIISREFAVTGLRLVLAGGGEVVAANNLGKIKTWTQIVAISALLLNNTIFTLIDIRFDLIML
;
A
#
# COMPACT_ATOMS: atom_id res chain seq x y z
N MET A 1 14.24 -19.31 -9.41
CA MET A 1 13.69 -18.02 -8.96
C MET A 1 14.69 -17.35 -8.03
N ASN A 2 15.15 -16.16 -8.38
CA ASN A 2 16.07 -15.39 -7.53
C ASN A 2 15.35 -14.86 -6.28
N ILE A 3 16.11 -14.54 -5.22
CA ILE A 3 15.57 -14.05 -3.93
C ILE A 3 14.58 -12.89 -4.12
N PRO A 4 14.89 -11.83 -4.91
CA PRO A 4 13.93 -10.73 -5.14
C PRO A 4 12.58 -11.21 -5.69
N ASN A 5 12.58 -12.09 -6.69
CA ASN A 5 11.34 -12.62 -7.27
C ASN A 5 10.49 -13.40 -6.26
N LYS A 6 11.13 -14.14 -5.33
CA LYS A 6 10.39 -14.85 -4.27
C LYS A 6 9.69 -13.88 -3.33
N ILE A 7 10.33 -12.76 -3.02
CA ILE A 7 9.78 -11.74 -2.13
C ILE A 7 8.62 -11.01 -2.79
N THR A 8 8.74 -10.64 -4.09
CA THR A 8 7.62 -10.06 -4.84
C THR A 8 6.41 -10.99 -4.91
N VAL A 9 6.64 -12.29 -5.18
CA VAL A 9 5.56 -13.29 -5.20
C VAL A 9 4.96 -13.47 -3.81
N SER A 10 5.76 -13.51 -2.74
CA SER A 10 5.23 -13.58 -1.37
C SER A 10 4.36 -12.37 -1.01
N ARG A 11 4.71 -11.17 -1.49
CA ARG A 11 3.88 -9.97 -1.32
C ARG A 11 2.54 -10.11 -2.01
N ILE A 12 2.50 -10.62 -3.26
CA ILE A 12 1.24 -10.87 -3.97
C ILE A 12 0.37 -11.86 -3.19
N LEU A 13 0.97 -12.90 -2.58
CA LEU A 13 0.27 -13.85 -1.74
C LEU A 13 -0.19 -13.26 -0.39
N LEU A 14 0.50 -12.25 0.12
CA LEU A 14 0.10 -11.55 1.34
C LEU A 14 -1.12 -10.63 1.13
N ILE A 15 -1.40 -10.17 -0.11
CA ILE A 15 -2.55 -9.32 -0.39
C ILE A 15 -3.87 -10.01 0.00
N PRO A 16 -4.21 -11.22 -0.46
CA PRO A 16 -5.46 -11.88 -0.04
C PRO A 16 -5.47 -12.18 1.47
N VAL A 17 -4.33 -12.49 2.08
CA VAL A 17 -4.25 -12.68 3.54
C VAL A 17 -4.59 -11.39 4.27
N PHE A 18 -3.98 -10.28 3.88
CA PHE A 18 -4.30 -8.95 4.39
C PHE A 18 -5.79 -8.62 4.25
N MET A 19 -6.38 -8.86 3.07
CA MET A 19 -7.80 -8.62 2.82
C MET A 19 -8.69 -9.43 3.77
N ILE A 20 -8.39 -10.71 3.97
CA ILE A 20 -9.15 -11.59 4.86
C ILE A 20 -9.14 -11.03 6.30
N PHE A 21 -7.99 -10.61 6.82
CA PHE A 21 -7.89 -10.06 8.18
C PHE A 21 -8.62 -8.72 8.36
N ILE A 22 -8.75 -7.92 7.30
CA ILE A 22 -9.51 -6.66 7.34
C ILE A 22 -11.02 -6.90 7.18
N MET A 23 -11.43 -7.82 6.27
CA MET A 23 -12.84 -8.03 5.94
C MET A 23 -13.57 -8.89 6.97
N PHE A 24 -12.88 -9.83 7.60
CA PHE A 24 -13.50 -10.77 8.53
C PHE A 24 -13.09 -10.48 9.96
N ASP A 25 -14.08 -10.26 10.82
CA ASP A 25 -13.88 -10.25 12.26
C ASP A 25 -13.90 -11.70 12.79
N PHE A 26 -12.74 -12.15 13.27
CA PHE A 26 -12.59 -13.51 13.83
C PHE A 26 -13.09 -13.62 15.26
N GLY A 27 -13.73 -12.59 15.81
CA GLY A 27 -14.25 -12.60 17.19
C GLY A 27 -13.15 -12.59 18.26
N TRP A 28 -11.93 -12.16 17.93
CA TRP A 28 -10.80 -12.08 18.86
C TRP A 28 -10.90 -10.88 19.81
N GLY A 29 -12.00 -10.13 19.72
CA GLY A 29 -12.26 -8.97 20.56
C GLY A 29 -11.58 -7.70 20.04
N ASN A 30 -11.71 -6.64 20.84
CA ASN A 30 -11.11 -5.35 20.58
C ASN A 30 -9.91 -5.12 21.50
N MET A 31 -8.92 -4.40 21.02
CA MET A 31 -7.80 -3.91 21.80
C MET A 31 -7.76 -2.39 21.74
N THR A 32 -7.38 -1.75 22.84
CA THR A 32 -7.16 -0.32 22.88
C THR A 32 -5.73 -0.03 22.47
N PHE A 33 -5.54 0.56 21.30
CA PHE A 33 -4.23 0.95 20.80
C PHE A 33 -4.16 2.48 20.72
N ILE A 34 -3.28 3.10 21.51
CA ILE A 34 -3.05 4.57 21.60
C ILE A 34 -4.38 5.35 21.77
N GLY A 35 -5.31 4.84 22.59
CA GLY A 35 -6.57 5.52 22.91
C GLY A 35 -7.72 5.31 21.93
N ALA A 36 -7.56 4.50 20.89
CA ALA A 36 -8.62 4.06 19.98
C ALA A 36 -8.88 2.56 20.14
N ASP A 37 -10.15 2.18 20.11
CA ASP A 37 -10.54 0.78 20.12
C ASP A 37 -10.51 0.22 18.69
N ILE A 38 -9.66 -0.78 18.49
CA ILE A 38 -9.44 -1.43 17.20
C ILE A 38 -9.71 -2.91 17.34
N GLY A 39 -10.39 -3.52 16.39
CA GLY A 39 -10.52 -4.98 16.31
C GLY A 39 -9.14 -5.64 16.15
N VAL A 40 -8.88 -6.70 16.88
CA VAL A 40 -7.59 -7.43 16.81
C VAL A 40 -7.32 -7.90 15.39
N SER A 41 -8.33 -8.35 14.64
CA SER A 41 -8.21 -8.73 13.23
C SER A 41 -7.75 -7.58 12.35
N GLN A 42 -8.36 -6.40 12.52
CA GLN A 42 -8.01 -5.18 11.78
C GLN A 42 -6.57 -4.74 12.10
N PHE A 43 -6.15 -4.81 13.37
CA PHE A 43 -4.79 -4.48 13.78
C PHE A 43 -3.76 -5.40 13.11
N ILE A 44 -4.02 -6.72 13.09
CA ILE A 44 -3.16 -7.68 12.40
C ILE A 44 -3.11 -7.38 10.89
N GLY A 45 -4.24 -7.10 10.26
CA GLY A 45 -4.30 -6.70 8.85
C GLY A 45 -3.46 -5.46 8.57
N ALA A 46 -3.56 -4.42 9.42
CA ALA A 46 -2.75 -3.22 9.30
C ALA A 46 -1.24 -3.52 9.41
N LEU A 47 -0.84 -4.39 10.35
CA LEU A 47 0.56 -4.84 10.46
C LEU A 47 1.04 -5.59 9.22
N ILE A 48 0.22 -6.46 8.64
CA ILE A 48 0.55 -7.18 7.39
C ILE A 48 0.77 -6.17 6.25
N PHE A 49 -0.09 -5.16 6.12
CA PHE A 49 0.05 -4.11 5.12
C PHE A 49 1.36 -3.32 5.30
N ILE A 50 1.67 -2.88 6.53
CA ILE A 50 2.89 -2.14 6.85
C ILE A 50 4.12 -3.00 6.53
N PHE A 51 4.11 -4.27 6.94
CA PHE A 51 5.20 -5.20 6.69
C PHE A 51 5.39 -5.45 5.18
N ALA A 52 4.32 -5.70 4.43
CA ALA A 52 4.37 -5.90 2.99
C ALA A 52 4.92 -4.66 2.25
N SER A 53 4.51 -3.45 2.68
CA SER A 53 5.00 -2.20 2.12
C SER A 53 6.46 -1.92 2.46
N ALA A 54 6.89 -2.22 3.70
CA ALA A 54 8.29 -2.08 4.12
C ALA A 54 9.21 -3.05 3.36
N THR A 55 8.74 -4.28 3.12
CA THR A 55 9.49 -5.30 2.39
C THR A 55 9.81 -4.84 0.97
N ASP A 56 8.90 -4.13 0.28
CA ASP A 56 9.14 -3.56 -1.05
C ASP A 56 10.37 -2.65 -1.10
N TRP A 57 10.50 -1.80 -0.09
CA TRP A 57 11.65 -0.89 -0.02
C TRP A 57 12.98 -1.64 0.18
N VAL A 58 12.97 -2.66 1.03
CA VAL A 58 14.14 -3.51 1.31
C VAL A 58 14.55 -4.27 0.06
N ASP A 59 13.60 -4.89 -0.64
CA ASP A 59 13.87 -5.70 -1.84
C ASP A 59 14.41 -4.87 -2.99
N GLY A 60 13.81 -3.70 -3.23
CA GLY A 60 14.29 -2.76 -4.23
C GLY A 60 15.73 -2.29 -3.97
N TYR A 61 16.12 -2.15 -2.70
CA TYR A 61 17.49 -1.84 -2.32
C TYR A 61 18.45 -3.00 -2.58
N TYR A 62 18.09 -4.22 -2.13
CA TYR A 62 18.92 -5.42 -2.32
C TYR A 62 19.08 -5.81 -3.80
N ALA A 63 17.98 -5.80 -4.57
CA ALA A 63 18.00 -6.14 -5.99
C ALA A 63 18.94 -5.23 -6.79
N ARG A 64 18.93 -3.91 -6.47
CA ARG A 64 19.84 -2.93 -7.11
C ARG A 64 21.29 -3.10 -6.67
N LYS A 65 21.53 -3.35 -5.37
CA LYS A 65 22.87 -3.50 -4.81
C LYS A 65 23.60 -4.72 -5.35
N TYR A 66 22.90 -5.82 -5.61
CA TYR A 66 23.49 -7.09 -6.03
C TYR A 66 23.29 -7.42 -7.52
N ASN A 67 22.75 -6.47 -8.32
CA ASN A 67 22.45 -6.67 -9.76
C ASN A 67 21.62 -7.94 -10.06
N LEU A 68 20.74 -8.34 -9.14
CA LEU A 68 19.89 -9.52 -9.25
C LEU A 68 18.56 -9.23 -9.96
N VAL A 69 18.52 -8.19 -10.76
CA VAL A 69 17.29 -7.72 -11.44
C VAL A 69 16.96 -8.66 -12.60
N THR A 70 15.85 -9.37 -12.50
CA THR A 70 15.32 -10.24 -13.56
C THR A 70 14.29 -9.52 -14.41
N ASN A 71 14.07 -9.95 -15.67
CA ASN A 71 13.04 -9.39 -16.52
C ASN A 71 11.64 -9.60 -15.92
N LEU A 72 11.42 -10.75 -15.27
CA LEU A 72 10.17 -11.04 -14.55
C LEU A 72 9.97 -10.11 -13.34
N GLY A 73 11.02 -9.87 -12.54
CA GLY A 73 10.97 -8.94 -11.40
C GLY A 73 10.64 -7.52 -11.84
N LYS A 74 11.28 -7.02 -12.90
CA LYS A 74 11.00 -5.68 -13.45
C LYS A 74 9.52 -5.46 -13.80
N PHE A 75 8.81 -6.53 -14.15
CA PHE A 75 7.39 -6.48 -14.48
C PHE A 75 6.51 -6.68 -13.23
N LEU A 76 6.86 -7.64 -12.37
CA LEU A 76 6.05 -8.00 -11.19
C LEU A 76 6.14 -6.98 -10.07
N ASP A 77 7.30 -6.34 -9.84
CA ASP A 77 7.49 -5.38 -8.75
C ASP A 77 6.53 -4.19 -8.83
N PRO A 78 6.44 -3.46 -9.98
CA PRO A 78 5.48 -2.36 -10.11
C PRO A 78 4.01 -2.82 -10.03
N LEU A 79 3.73 -4.06 -10.41
CA LEU A 79 2.38 -4.63 -10.35
C LEU A 79 2.00 -4.96 -8.90
N ALA A 80 2.86 -5.64 -8.16
CA ALA A 80 2.64 -6.04 -6.78
C ALA A 80 2.42 -4.83 -5.86
N ASP A 81 3.26 -3.78 -6.01
CA ASP A 81 3.12 -2.52 -5.26
C ASP A 81 1.75 -1.87 -5.49
N LYS A 82 1.33 -1.76 -6.75
CA LYS A 82 0.02 -1.18 -7.09
C LYS A 82 -1.15 -2.02 -6.63
N LEU A 83 -1.05 -3.34 -6.72
CA LEU A 83 -2.10 -4.23 -6.23
C LEU A 83 -2.29 -4.10 -4.73
N LEU A 84 -1.20 -4.05 -3.95
CA LEU A 84 -1.26 -3.90 -2.49
C LEU A 84 -1.92 -2.59 -2.10
N VAL A 85 -1.48 -1.47 -2.68
CA VAL A 85 -2.02 -0.14 -2.39
C VAL A 85 -3.47 -0.01 -2.86
N SER A 86 -3.82 -0.52 -4.05
CA SER A 86 -5.20 -0.49 -4.55
C SER A 86 -6.13 -1.33 -3.69
N ALA A 87 -5.71 -2.53 -3.27
CA ALA A 87 -6.48 -3.37 -2.37
C ALA A 87 -6.75 -2.66 -1.02
N ALA A 88 -5.72 -2.05 -0.44
CA ALA A 88 -5.87 -1.30 0.81
C ALA A 88 -6.82 -0.12 0.67
N LEU A 89 -6.73 0.66 -0.41
CA LEU A 89 -7.63 1.79 -0.68
C LEU A 89 -9.08 1.34 -0.86
N ILE A 90 -9.32 0.22 -1.56
CA ILE A 90 -10.67 -0.33 -1.74
C ILE A 90 -11.25 -0.79 -0.40
N LEU A 91 -10.44 -1.45 0.44
CA LEU A 91 -10.86 -1.85 1.78
C LEU A 91 -11.19 -0.66 2.69
N LEU A 92 -10.44 0.45 2.58
CA LEU A 92 -10.78 1.68 3.31
C LEU A 92 -12.13 2.27 2.88
N VAL A 93 -12.54 2.09 1.61
CA VAL A 93 -13.90 2.47 1.16
C VAL A 93 -14.94 1.55 1.77
N GLU A 94 -14.71 0.24 1.79
CA GLU A 94 -15.60 -0.75 2.42
C GLU A 94 -15.79 -0.47 3.91
N MET A 95 -14.71 -0.10 4.60
CA MET A 95 -14.72 0.28 6.02
C MET A 95 -15.31 1.68 6.26
N GLN A 96 -15.72 2.41 5.22
CA GLN A 96 -16.23 3.79 5.29
C GLN A 96 -15.20 4.82 5.82
N TYR A 97 -13.91 4.52 5.74
CA TYR A 97 -12.85 5.45 6.13
C TYR A 97 -12.38 6.37 5.00
N ALA A 98 -12.75 6.07 3.76
CA ALA A 98 -12.44 6.89 2.61
C ALA A 98 -13.61 6.94 1.63
N PRO A 99 -13.96 8.11 1.07
CA PRO A 99 -15.01 8.20 0.06
C PRO A 99 -14.55 7.59 -1.27
N ALA A 100 -15.42 6.82 -1.92
CA ALA A 100 -15.11 6.07 -3.13
C ALA A 100 -14.55 6.94 -4.26
N TRP A 101 -15.08 8.16 -4.45
CA TRP A 101 -14.65 9.06 -5.53
C TRP A 101 -13.17 9.49 -5.37
N VAL A 102 -12.68 9.71 -4.14
CA VAL A 102 -11.28 10.03 -3.86
C VAL A 102 -10.39 8.84 -4.23
N VAL A 103 -10.81 7.64 -3.82
CA VAL A 103 -10.06 6.41 -4.11
C VAL A 103 -9.99 6.15 -5.61
N ILE A 104 -11.10 6.36 -6.34
CA ILE A 104 -11.12 6.24 -7.81
C ILE A 104 -10.13 7.21 -8.44
N LEU A 105 -10.09 8.47 -8.01
CA LEU A 105 -9.14 9.46 -8.54
C LEU A 105 -7.68 9.07 -8.29
N ILE A 106 -7.39 8.59 -7.07
CA ILE A 106 -6.02 8.15 -6.71
C ILE A 106 -5.60 6.97 -7.58
N ILE A 107 -6.42 5.93 -7.67
CA ILE A 107 -6.14 4.72 -8.45
C ILE A 107 -6.00 5.06 -9.95
N SER A 108 -6.92 5.84 -10.50
CA SER A 108 -6.88 6.26 -11.91
C SER A 108 -5.59 7.00 -12.24
N ARG A 109 -5.18 7.94 -11.39
CA ARG A 109 -3.92 8.67 -11.54
C ARG A 109 -2.71 7.74 -11.47
N GLU A 110 -2.71 6.76 -10.55
CA GLU A 110 -1.62 5.78 -10.44
C GLU A 110 -1.44 4.98 -11.73
N PHE A 111 -2.54 4.45 -12.25
CA PHE A 111 -2.50 3.65 -13.47
C PHE A 111 -2.18 4.51 -14.70
N ALA A 112 -2.75 5.71 -14.81
CA ALA A 112 -2.48 6.63 -15.92
C ALA A 112 -0.98 7.01 -16.01
N VAL A 113 -0.37 7.41 -14.88
CA VAL A 113 1.05 7.77 -14.84
C VAL A 113 1.95 6.57 -15.13
N THR A 114 1.58 5.38 -14.66
CA THR A 114 2.35 4.17 -14.93
C THR A 114 2.24 3.74 -16.38
N GLY A 115 1.04 3.77 -16.94
CA GLY A 115 0.80 3.48 -18.35
C GLY A 115 1.58 4.44 -19.26
N LEU A 116 1.54 5.75 -18.96
CA LEU A 116 2.31 6.74 -19.70
C LEU A 116 3.82 6.45 -19.67
N ARG A 117 4.36 6.10 -18.50
CA ARG A 117 5.78 5.74 -18.37
C ARG A 117 6.15 4.49 -19.17
N LEU A 118 5.28 3.49 -19.20
CA LEU A 118 5.51 2.28 -19.99
C LEU A 118 5.51 2.56 -21.50
N VAL A 119 4.60 3.40 -21.98
CA VAL A 119 4.54 3.81 -23.38
C VAL A 119 5.80 4.59 -23.79
N LEU A 120 6.23 5.56 -22.98
CA LEU A 120 7.45 6.35 -23.24
C LEU A 120 8.71 5.49 -23.20
N ALA A 121 8.81 4.55 -22.26
CA ALA A 121 9.92 3.61 -22.19
C ALA A 121 9.98 2.69 -23.42
N GLY A 122 8.84 2.28 -23.99
CA GLY A 122 8.76 1.53 -25.24
C GLY A 122 9.23 2.33 -26.45
N GLY A 123 9.11 3.68 -26.41
CA GLY A 123 9.65 4.59 -27.42
C GLY A 123 11.13 4.96 -27.25
N GLY A 124 11.82 4.39 -26.25
CA GLY A 124 13.24 4.64 -25.97
C GLY A 124 13.50 5.86 -25.07
N GLU A 125 12.46 6.58 -24.62
CA GLU A 125 12.58 7.68 -23.69
C GLU A 125 12.52 7.18 -22.23
N VAL A 126 13.58 7.38 -21.47
CA VAL A 126 13.64 7.02 -20.04
C VAL A 126 13.17 8.19 -19.20
N VAL A 127 11.94 8.15 -18.73
CA VAL A 127 11.44 9.13 -17.76
C VAL A 127 12.04 8.85 -16.39
N ALA A 128 13.00 9.67 -15.96
CA ALA A 128 13.64 9.55 -14.66
C ALA A 128 12.64 9.65 -13.50
N ALA A 129 12.87 8.84 -12.46
CA ALA A 129 12.09 8.93 -11.24
C ALA A 129 12.37 10.25 -10.52
N ASN A 130 11.36 11.11 -10.40
CA ASN A 130 11.48 12.37 -9.67
C ASN A 130 11.36 12.13 -8.15
N ASN A 131 12.07 12.90 -7.34
CA ASN A 131 11.99 12.86 -5.88
C ASN A 131 10.56 13.09 -5.33
N LEU A 132 9.75 13.89 -6.02
CA LEU A 132 8.33 14.08 -5.72
C LEU A 132 7.53 12.76 -5.76
N GLY A 133 7.88 11.84 -6.66
CA GLY A 133 7.25 10.53 -6.74
C GLY A 133 7.55 9.66 -5.51
N LYS A 134 8.75 9.75 -4.94
CA LYS A 134 9.12 9.03 -3.71
C LYS A 134 8.34 9.56 -2.50
N ILE A 135 8.29 10.87 -2.34
CA ILE A 135 7.54 11.53 -1.24
C ILE A 135 6.07 11.13 -1.31
N LYS A 136 5.46 11.16 -2.50
CA LYS A 136 4.08 10.74 -2.70
C LYS A 136 3.82 9.31 -2.22
N THR A 137 4.66 8.34 -2.62
CA THR A 137 4.49 6.93 -2.22
C THR A 137 4.60 6.77 -0.70
N TRP A 138 5.58 7.42 -0.07
CA TRP A 138 5.73 7.40 1.39
C TRP A 138 4.52 8.00 2.11
N THR A 139 4.06 9.17 1.69
CA THR A 139 2.88 9.83 2.26
C THR A 139 1.64 8.96 2.13
N GLN A 140 1.47 8.30 0.98
CA GLN A 140 0.35 7.42 0.72
C GLN A 140 0.37 6.18 1.62
N ILE A 141 1.51 5.51 1.78
CA ILE A 141 1.65 4.35 2.68
C ILE A 141 1.36 4.75 4.12
N VAL A 142 1.92 5.88 4.58
CA VAL A 142 1.68 6.39 5.94
C VAL A 142 0.20 6.71 6.15
N ALA A 143 -0.45 7.38 5.20
CA ALA A 143 -1.87 7.72 5.29
C ALA A 143 -2.77 6.47 5.34
N ILE A 144 -2.53 5.48 4.47
CA ILE A 144 -3.27 4.21 4.49
C ILE A 144 -3.05 3.48 5.81
N SER A 145 -1.81 3.38 6.29
CA SER A 145 -1.50 2.73 7.56
C SER A 145 -2.20 3.40 8.75
N ALA A 146 -2.23 4.73 8.76
CA ALA A 146 -2.90 5.50 9.79
C ALA A 146 -4.42 5.27 9.80
N LEU A 147 -5.05 5.25 8.62
CA LEU A 147 -6.48 4.98 8.48
C LEU A 147 -6.82 3.53 8.86
N LEU A 148 -6.02 2.56 8.46
CA LEU A 148 -6.20 1.15 8.85
C LEU A 148 -6.09 0.93 10.36
N LEU A 149 -5.27 1.73 11.04
CA LEU A 149 -5.16 1.76 12.50
C LEU A 149 -6.23 2.62 13.18
N ASN A 150 -7.40 2.78 12.55
CA ASN A 150 -8.54 3.53 13.07
C ASN A 150 -8.21 5.00 13.38
N ASN A 151 -7.43 5.63 12.50
CA ASN A 151 -7.05 7.05 12.63
C ASN A 151 -6.27 7.38 13.93
N THR A 152 -5.72 6.38 14.62
CA THR A 152 -5.07 6.51 15.92
C THR A 152 -3.93 7.51 15.92
N ILE A 153 -3.19 7.63 14.80
CA ILE A 153 -2.06 8.56 14.68
C ILE A 153 -2.56 10.02 14.63
N PHE A 154 -3.73 10.27 14.06
CA PHE A 154 -4.27 11.62 13.92
C PHE A 154 -5.03 12.08 15.17
N THR A 155 -5.55 11.15 16.00
CA THR A 155 -6.12 11.52 17.31
C THR A 155 -5.05 12.05 18.26
N LEU A 156 -3.79 11.62 18.12
CA LEU A 156 -2.65 12.17 18.88
C LEU A 156 -2.30 13.61 18.49
N ILE A 157 -2.64 14.04 17.27
CA ILE A 157 -2.33 15.39 16.74
C ILE A 157 -3.58 16.31 16.82
N ASP A 158 -4.69 15.81 17.40
CA ASP A 158 -5.98 16.52 17.50
C ASP A 158 -6.55 17.00 16.14
N ILE A 159 -6.09 16.38 15.05
CA ILE A 159 -6.61 16.61 13.70
C ILE A 159 -7.64 15.52 13.41
N ARG A 160 -8.90 15.79 13.72
CA ARG A 160 -10.00 14.92 13.29
C ARG A 160 -10.22 15.11 11.80
N PHE A 161 -9.96 14.06 11.03
CA PHE A 161 -10.32 14.02 9.61
C PHE A 161 -11.83 13.82 9.37
N ASP A 162 -12.68 14.17 10.34
CA ASP A 162 -14.13 14.21 10.19
C ASP A 162 -14.59 15.21 9.10
N LEU A 163 -13.65 16.01 8.59
CA LEU A 163 -13.91 17.05 7.58
C LEU A 163 -14.05 16.51 6.14
N ILE A 164 -13.85 15.22 5.91
CA ILE A 164 -13.97 14.61 4.57
C ILE A 164 -15.35 13.95 4.39
N MET A 165 -16.18 13.95 5.43
CA MET A 165 -17.51 13.35 5.41
C MET A 165 -18.67 14.37 5.27
N LEU A 166 -18.40 15.62 4.91
CA LEU A 166 -19.43 16.61 4.56
C LEU A 166 -19.57 16.77 3.06
#